data_d947c284b4200e8d96ddd0f38dbbd7f5
#
_entry.id   d947c284b4200e8d96ddd0f38dbbd7f5
#
_cell.length_a   1.000
_cell.length_b   1.000
_cell.length_c   1.000
_cell.angle_alpha   90.00
_cell.angle_beta   90.00
_cell.angle_gamma   90.00
#
_symmetry.space_group_name_H-M   'P 1'
#
loop_
_entity.id
_entity.type
_entity.pdbx_description
1 polymer ?
#
loop_
_entity_poly.entity_id
_entity_poly.type
_entity_poly.pdbx_seq_one_letter_code
_entity_poly.pdbx_strand_id
1 'polypeptide(L)'
;EGAENAFLKTLEEPPSNCLLLLVSDAPDLLLPTILSRCVRLPLMAATGERITSESQNELLSALASMARQGIGNISSALTLRAAFSRVLAKRRAEITKLNDVALKEETKKYKNTTDSDNWLKDREKFYIAHTESEYLNEREKLIEVLISWVGDVVRQKCSVNRLDFPSEKDTTARVADAHELSDILQRMEGMEQL
;
A
#
# COMPACT_ATOMS: atom_id res chain seq x y z
N GLU A 1 -2.56 -14.90 17.43
CA GLU A 1 -2.35 -15.20 18.89
C GLU A 1 -1.37 -16.37 19.12
N GLY A 2 -1.47 -17.51 18.40
CA GLY A 2 -0.58 -18.66 18.64
C GLY A 2 0.89 -18.41 18.30
N ALA A 3 1.17 -17.78 17.17
CA ALA A 3 2.54 -17.48 16.72
C ALA A 3 3.21 -16.38 17.57
N GLU A 4 2.46 -15.37 17.97
CA GLU A 4 2.94 -14.26 18.80
C GLU A 4 3.33 -14.76 20.20
N ASN A 5 2.51 -15.62 20.81
CA ASN A 5 2.81 -16.23 22.11
C ASN A 5 4.04 -17.15 22.09
N ALA A 6 4.25 -17.89 20.99
CA ALA A 6 5.45 -18.71 20.82
C ALA A 6 6.73 -17.85 20.74
N PHE A 7 6.62 -16.64 20.19
CA PHE A 7 7.75 -15.73 20.05
C PHE A 7 8.12 -15.00 21.35
N LEU A 8 7.18 -14.84 22.29
CA LEU A 8 7.42 -14.18 23.57
C LEU A 8 8.56 -14.84 24.35
N LYS A 9 8.63 -16.17 24.37
CA LYS A 9 9.71 -16.90 25.04
C LYS A 9 11.09 -16.55 24.50
N THR A 10 11.20 -16.38 23.18
CA THR A 10 12.46 -16.00 22.52
C THR A 10 12.82 -14.55 22.83
N LEU A 11 11.84 -13.67 23.01
CA LEU A 11 12.06 -12.27 23.42
C LEU A 11 12.44 -12.12 24.88
N GLU A 12 11.96 -13.02 25.75
CA GLU A 12 12.29 -13.03 27.18
C GLU A 12 13.69 -13.60 27.45
N GLU A 13 14.08 -14.66 26.74
CA GLU A 13 15.35 -15.34 26.87
C GLU A 13 16.03 -15.47 25.51
N PRO A 14 16.54 -14.37 24.94
CA PRO A 14 17.20 -14.42 23.63
C PRO A 14 18.51 -15.21 23.69
N PRO A 15 18.85 -15.97 22.65
CA PRO A 15 20.15 -16.64 22.56
C PRO A 15 21.29 -15.65 22.68
N SER A 16 22.42 -16.10 23.23
CA SER A 16 23.63 -15.25 23.36
C SER A 16 24.07 -14.71 21.99
N ASN A 17 24.43 -13.43 21.94
CA ASN A 17 24.84 -12.72 20.71
C ASN A 17 23.78 -12.70 19.59
N CYS A 18 22.50 -12.63 19.94
CA CYS A 18 21.39 -12.54 19.01
C CYS A 18 20.83 -11.11 18.98
N LEU A 19 20.58 -10.59 17.78
CA LEU A 19 19.80 -9.37 17.55
C LEU A 19 18.51 -9.75 16.84
N LEU A 20 17.37 -9.42 17.44
CA LEU A 20 16.04 -9.63 16.87
C LEU A 20 15.51 -8.30 16.33
N LEU A 21 15.18 -8.26 15.04
CA LEU A 21 14.57 -7.12 14.39
C LEU A 21 13.14 -7.48 13.98
N LEU A 22 12.16 -6.81 14.59
CA LEU A 22 10.74 -6.93 14.22
C LEU A 22 10.38 -5.70 13.36
N VAL A 23 9.87 -5.96 12.17
CA VAL A 23 9.40 -4.92 11.25
C VAL A 23 7.89 -5.02 11.15
N SER A 24 7.20 -3.91 11.39
CA SER A 24 5.73 -3.82 11.30
C SER A 24 5.33 -2.44 10.80
N ASP A 25 4.34 -2.39 9.95
CA ASP A 25 3.64 -1.18 9.50
C ASP A 25 2.49 -0.79 10.44
N ALA A 26 1.99 -1.75 11.24
CA ALA A 26 0.92 -1.57 12.21
C ALA A 26 1.36 -1.98 13.63
N PRO A 27 2.33 -1.28 14.26
CA PRO A 27 2.87 -1.66 15.56
C PRO A 27 1.81 -1.68 16.67
N ASP A 28 0.76 -0.88 16.56
CA ASP A 28 -0.29 -0.79 17.58
C ASP A 28 -1.25 -2.01 17.57
N LEU A 29 -1.18 -2.86 16.55
CA LEU A 29 -1.89 -4.15 16.50
C LEU A 29 -1.11 -5.29 17.15
N LEU A 30 0.18 -5.08 17.49
CA LEU A 30 1.00 -6.06 18.16
C LEU A 30 0.62 -6.16 19.65
N LEU A 31 0.81 -7.35 20.23
CA LEU A 31 0.57 -7.57 21.65
C LEU A 31 1.40 -6.59 22.51
N PRO A 32 0.80 -5.96 23.52
CA PRO A 32 1.52 -5.06 24.45
C PRO A 32 2.75 -5.71 25.10
N THR A 33 2.69 -7.03 25.29
CA THR A 33 3.79 -7.84 25.83
C THR A 33 4.99 -7.92 24.90
N ILE A 34 4.82 -7.89 23.58
CA ILE A 34 5.89 -7.78 22.58
C ILE A 34 6.46 -6.37 22.61
N LEU A 35 5.58 -5.37 22.56
CA LEU A 35 5.99 -3.96 22.53
C LEU A 35 6.82 -3.56 23.77
N SER A 36 6.48 -4.10 24.95
CA SER A 36 7.21 -3.81 26.20
C SER A 36 8.63 -4.39 26.25
N ARG A 37 8.94 -5.37 25.38
CA ARG A 37 10.26 -6.02 25.29
C ARG A 37 11.09 -5.55 24.10
N CYS A 38 10.59 -4.61 23.32
CA CYS A 38 11.25 -4.07 22.14
C CYS A 38 11.58 -2.59 22.31
N VAL A 39 12.71 -2.17 21.75
CA VAL A 39 13.02 -0.76 21.58
C VAL A 39 12.35 -0.31 20.27
N ARG A 40 11.41 0.63 20.35
CA ARG A 40 10.77 1.19 19.16
C ARG A 40 11.73 2.11 18.41
N LEU A 41 11.96 1.80 17.15
CA LEU A 41 12.69 2.64 16.21
C LEU A 41 11.71 3.07 15.12
N PRO A 42 11.09 4.26 15.21
CA PRO A 42 10.18 4.73 14.18
C PRO A 42 10.97 5.01 12.90
N LEU A 43 10.69 4.25 11.84
CA LEU A 43 11.18 4.50 10.50
C LEU A 43 10.34 5.61 9.88
N MET A 44 10.57 6.85 10.33
CA MET A 44 9.97 8.02 9.70
C MET A 44 10.64 8.19 8.33
N ALA A 45 9.84 8.33 7.27
CA ALA A 45 10.38 8.79 6.00
C ALA A 45 11.18 10.07 6.26
N ALA A 46 12.49 10.02 6.05
CA ALA A 46 13.29 11.23 6.05
C ALA A 46 12.61 12.23 5.12
N THR A 47 12.62 13.50 5.48
CA THR A 47 12.08 14.62 4.71
C THR A 47 12.51 14.51 3.23
N GLY A 48 11.72 13.85 2.39
CA GLY A 48 12.08 13.58 1.02
C GLY A 48 10.85 13.18 0.20
N GLU A 49 10.99 13.32 -1.09
CA GLU A 49 10.07 12.86 -2.09
C GLU A 49 9.71 11.37 -1.88
N ARG A 50 8.43 11.06 -1.88
CA ARG A 50 7.95 9.69 -1.74
C ARG A 50 8.37 8.88 -2.97
N ILE A 51 9.11 7.79 -2.75
CA ILE A 51 9.48 6.88 -3.85
C ILE A 51 8.21 6.19 -4.33
N THR A 52 7.90 6.37 -5.60
CA THR A 52 6.70 5.85 -6.24
C THR A 52 7.00 4.73 -7.22
N SER A 53 6.14 3.72 -7.26
CA SER A 53 6.16 2.66 -8.28
C SER A 53 5.60 3.16 -9.62
N GLU A 54 5.81 2.40 -10.70
CA GLU A 54 5.23 2.69 -12.02
C GLU A 54 3.70 2.86 -11.96
N SER A 55 3.01 1.97 -11.22
CA SER A 55 1.56 2.01 -11.02
C SER A 55 1.10 3.28 -10.30
N GLN A 56 1.85 3.70 -9.29
CA GLN A 56 1.57 4.93 -8.53
C GLN A 56 1.80 6.17 -9.40
N ASN A 57 2.85 6.18 -10.23
CA ASN A 57 3.11 7.26 -11.18
C ASN A 57 2.02 7.37 -12.26
N GLU A 58 1.50 6.24 -12.73
CA GLU A 58 0.36 6.24 -13.67
C GLU A 58 -0.88 6.88 -13.03
N LEU A 59 -1.16 6.59 -11.75
CA LEU A 59 -2.25 7.19 -11.01
C LEU A 59 -2.02 8.70 -10.75
N LEU A 60 -0.81 9.11 -10.36
CA LEU A 60 -0.44 10.52 -10.19
C LEU A 60 -0.63 11.31 -11.49
N SER A 61 -0.22 10.76 -12.62
CA SER A 61 -0.43 11.37 -13.93
C SER A 61 -1.91 11.56 -14.26
N ALA A 62 -2.77 10.62 -13.88
CA ALA A 62 -4.22 10.73 -14.02
C ALA A 62 -4.79 11.83 -13.11
N LEU A 63 -4.35 11.92 -11.86
CA LEU A 63 -4.71 12.99 -10.92
C LEU A 63 -4.30 14.37 -11.43
N ALA A 64 -3.07 14.50 -11.95
CA ALA A 64 -2.59 15.73 -12.55
C ALA A 64 -3.41 16.15 -13.78
N SER A 65 -3.78 15.19 -14.62
CA SER A 65 -4.64 15.46 -15.77
C SER A 65 -6.04 15.93 -15.36
N MET A 66 -6.63 15.25 -14.37
CA MET A 66 -7.92 15.63 -13.80
C MET A 66 -7.90 17.04 -13.19
N ALA A 67 -6.85 17.36 -12.43
CA ALA A 67 -6.69 18.67 -11.80
C ALA A 67 -6.55 19.80 -12.82
N ARG A 68 -5.88 19.54 -13.96
CA ARG A 68 -5.80 20.51 -15.09
C ARG A 68 -7.13 20.76 -15.78
N GLN A 69 -8.00 19.74 -15.84
CA GLN A 69 -9.33 19.82 -16.47
C GLN A 69 -10.40 20.41 -15.54
N GLY A 70 -10.10 20.53 -14.25
CA GLY A 70 -11.01 20.98 -13.20
C GLY A 70 -11.59 19.81 -12.40
N ILE A 71 -11.46 19.92 -11.08
CA ILE A 71 -12.01 18.96 -10.13
C ILE A 71 -13.43 19.38 -9.78
N GLY A 72 -14.33 18.39 -9.63
CA GLY A 72 -15.68 18.63 -9.10
C GLY A 72 -16.80 18.36 -10.10
N ASN A 73 -16.48 17.94 -11.32
CA ASN A 73 -17.48 17.47 -12.26
C ASN A 73 -17.51 15.92 -12.33
N ILE A 74 -18.65 15.38 -12.75
CA ILE A 74 -18.87 13.94 -12.86
C ILE A 74 -17.87 13.30 -13.84
N SER A 75 -17.51 14.00 -14.91
CA SER A 75 -16.58 13.50 -15.93
C SER A 75 -15.17 13.27 -15.32
N SER A 76 -14.67 14.19 -14.52
CA SER A 76 -13.36 14.02 -13.86
C SER A 76 -13.35 12.87 -12.86
N ALA A 77 -14.44 12.70 -12.10
CA ALA A 77 -14.58 11.58 -11.18
C ALA A 77 -14.61 10.22 -11.91
N LEU A 78 -15.34 10.12 -13.01
CA LEU A 78 -15.39 8.90 -13.83
C LEU A 78 -14.04 8.59 -14.47
N THR A 79 -13.33 9.62 -14.93
CA THR A 79 -11.97 9.48 -15.50
C THR A 79 -10.98 8.96 -14.47
N LEU A 80 -10.99 9.50 -13.23
CA LEU A 80 -10.15 9.01 -12.14
C LEU A 80 -10.48 7.56 -11.78
N ARG A 81 -11.77 7.25 -11.63
CA ARG A 81 -12.22 5.87 -11.36
C ARG A 81 -11.74 4.90 -12.44
N ALA A 82 -11.88 5.28 -13.71
CA ALA A 82 -11.43 4.44 -14.83
C ALA A 82 -9.91 4.24 -14.81
N ALA A 83 -9.14 5.29 -14.52
CA ALA A 83 -7.67 5.20 -14.39
C ALA A 83 -7.28 4.29 -13.23
N PHE A 84 -7.85 4.47 -12.04
CA PHE A 84 -7.61 3.63 -10.86
C PHE A 84 -7.93 2.15 -11.15
N SER A 85 -9.11 1.87 -11.71
CA SER A 85 -9.52 0.51 -12.04
C SER A 85 -8.61 -0.14 -13.08
N ARG A 86 -8.13 0.60 -14.07
CA ARG A 86 -7.20 0.12 -15.10
C ARG A 86 -5.84 -0.23 -14.49
N VAL A 87 -5.27 0.66 -13.67
CA VAL A 87 -3.99 0.43 -12.99
C VAL A 87 -4.08 -0.81 -12.10
N LEU A 88 -5.14 -0.91 -11.32
CA LEU A 88 -5.35 -2.03 -10.40
C LEU A 88 -5.56 -3.37 -11.15
N ALA A 89 -6.29 -3.36 -12.27
CA ALA A 89 -6.48 -4.54 -13.11
C ALA A 89 -5.16 -5.01 -13.75
N LYS A 90 -4.33 -4.06 -14.23
CA LYS A 90 -2.98 -4.35 -14.75
C LYS A 90 -2.13 -5.02 -13.67
N ARG A 91 -2.10 -4.47 -12.46
CA ARG A 91 -1.33 -5.04 -11.33
C ARG A 91 -1.82 -6.43 -10.94
N ARG A 92 -3.14 -6.64 -10.86
CA ARG A 92 -3.70 -7.96 -10.59
C ARG A 92 -3.27 -9.00 -11.62
N ALA A 93 -3.29 -8.65 -12.91
CA ALA A 93 -2.85 -9.55 -13.97
C ALA A 93 -1.35 -9.89 -13.88
N GLU A 94 -0.51 -8.92 -13.52
CA GLU A 94 0.93 -9.13 -13.31
C GLU A 94 1.19 -10.07 -12.12
N ILE A 95 0.55 -9.83 -10.97
CA ILE A 95 0.64 -10.66 -9.76
C ILE A 95 0.20 -12.09 -10.08
N THR A 96 -0.97 -12.26 -10.72
CA THR A 96 -1.48 -13.57 -11.12
C THR A 96 -0.47 -14.32 -12.00
N LYS A 97 0.09 -13.64 -13.00
CA LYS A 97 1.08 -14.23 -13.90
C LYS A 97 2.35 -14.68 -13.16
N LEU A 98 2.85 -13.87 -12.22
CA LEU A 98 4.03 -14.21 -11.42
C LEU A 98 3.77 -15.44 -10.54
N ASN A 99 2.63 -15.47 -9.87
CA ASN A 99 2.24 -16.56 -8.99
C ASN A 99 1.95 -17.86 -9.77
N ASP A 100 1.37 -17.77 -10.97
CA ASP A 100 1.19 -18.92 -11.88
C ASP A 100 2.53 -19.51 -12.32
N VAL A 101 3.52 -18.66 -12.60
CA VAL A 101 4.88 -19.12 -12.96
C VAL A 101 5.52 -19.82 -11.77
N ALA A 102 5.45 -19.23 -10.57
CA ALA A 102 5.99 -19.80 -9.35
C ALA A 102 5.35 -21.16 -9.03
N LEU A 103 4.03 -21.28 -9.12
CA LEU A 103 3.31 -22.55 -8.93
C LEU A 103 3.77 -23.62 -9.92
N LYS A 104 3.94 -23.26 -11.20
CA LYS A 104 4.42 -24.19 -12.24
C LYS A 104 5.84 -24.67 -11.97
N GLU A 105 6.72 -23.78 -11.50
CA GLU A 105 8.10 -24.14 -11.15
C GLU A 105 8.15 -25.09 -9.94
N GLU A 106 7.37 -24.80 -8.90
CA GLU A 106 7.25 -25.69 -7.74
C GLU A 106 6.68 -27.05 -8.15
N THR A 107 5.61 -27.07 -8.94
CA THR A 107 4.99 -28.32 -9.42
C THR A 107 5.99 -29.18 -10.19
N LYS A 108 6.88 -28.58 -11.01
CA LYS A 108 7.92 -29.33 -11.73
C LYS A 108 8.92 -30.00 -10.77
N LYS A 109 9.27 -29.33 -9.67
CA LYS A 109 10.22 -29.86 -8.67
C LYS A 109 9.65 -31.03 -7.87
N TYR A 110 8.33 -31.02 -7.58
CA TYR A 110 7.68 -32.00 -6.69
C TYR A 110 6.88 -33.08 -7.41
N LYS A 111 6.89 -33.10 -8.73
CA LYS A 111 6.10 -34.02 -9.58
C LYS A 111 6.36 -35.54 -9.34
N ASN A 112 7.45 -35.90 -8.64
CA ASN A 112 7.88 -37.26 -8.40
C ASN A 112 7.73 -37.71 -6.94
N THR A 113 6.96 -36.99 -6.11
CA THR A 113 6.71 -37.39 -4.71
C THR A 113 5.41 -38.15 -4.57
N THR A 114 5.34 -39.07 -3.60
CA THR A 114 4.26 -40.05 -3.41
C THR A 114 2.91 -39.42 -3.02
N ASP A 115 2.87 -38.15 -2.61
CA ASP A 115 1.66 -37.44 -2.19
C ASP A 115 1.44 -36.12 -3.00
N SER A 116 1.67 -36.21 -4.32
CA SER A 116 1.67 -35.06 -5.23
C SER A 116 0.32 -34.36 -5.35
N ASP A 117 -0.80 -35.09 -5.26
CA ASP A 117 -2.12 -34.54 -5.54
C ASP A 117 -2.67 -33.66 -4.39
N ASN A 118 -2.48 -34.04 -3.14
CA ASN A 118 -2.88 -33.23 -1.98
C ASN A 118 -1.99 -32.03 -1.86
N TRP A 119 -0.69 -32.20 -2.03
CA TRP A 119 0.28 -31.10 -2.03
C TRP A 119 -0.05 -30.05 -3.10
N LEU A 120 -0.36 -30.49 -4.34
CA LEU A 120 -0.70 -29.58 -5.42
C LEU A 120 -1.94 -28.75 -5.11
N LYS A 121 -3.01 -29.38 -4.61
CA LYS A 121 -4.23 -28.67 -4.19
C LYS A 121 -3.98 -27.63 -3.11
N ASP A 122 -3.11 -27.92 -2.15
CA ASP A 122 -2.79 -27.00 -1.07
C ASP A 122 -1.93 -25.84 -1.58
N ARG A 123 -1.02 -26.10 -2.54
CA ARG A 123 -0.23 -25.02 -3.19
C ARG A 123 -1.09 -24.13 -4.08
N GLU A 124 -2.03 -24.69 -4.83
CA GLU A 124 -3.00 -23.91 -5.61
C GLU A 124 -3.81 -22.98 -4.71
N LYS A 125 -4.35 -23.47 -3.59
CA LYS A 125 -5.05 -22.63 -2.60
C LYS A 125 -4.16 -21.55 -2.03
N PHE A 126 -2.91 -21.89 -1.71
CA PHE A 126 -1.94 -20.91 -1.21
C PHE A 126 -1.71 -19.79 -2.22
N TYR A 127 -1.44 -20.10 -3.51
CA TYR A 127 -1.19 -19.07 -4.51
C TYR A 127 -2.43 -18.25 -4.85
N ILE A 128 -3.64 -18.81 -4.77
CA ILE A 128 -4.89 -18.05 -4.88
C ILE A 128 -5.00 -17.05 -3.74
N ALA A 129 -4.81 -17.49 -2.50
CA ALA A 129 -4.86 -16.61 -1.33
C ALA A 129 -3.74 -15.56 -1.34
N HIS A 130 -2.53 -15.94 -1.77
CA HIS A 130 -1.40 -15.04 -1.90
C HIS A 130 -1.65 -13.96 -2.96
N THR A 131 -2.18 -14.35 -4.13
CA THR A 131 -2.57 -13.40 -5.19
C THR A 131 -3.59 -12.37 -4.69
N GLU A 132 -4.60 -12.81 -3.94
CA GLU A 132 -5.59 -11.90 -3.37
C GLU A 132 -5.00 -10.97 -2.32
N SER A 133 -4.13 -11.47 -1.45
CA SER A 133 -3.43 -10.67 -0.45
C SER A 133 -2.54 -9.60 -1.09
N GLU A 134 -1.74 -9.96 -2.10
CA GLU A 134 -0.91 -9.01 -2.84
C GLU A 134 -1.76 -7.96 -3.59
N TYR A 135 -2.87 -8.38 -4.18
CA TYR A 135 -3.81 -7.47 -4.83
C TYR A 135 -4.41 -6.45 -3.86
N LEU A 136 -4.84 -6.89 -2.67
CA LEU A 136 -5.37 -5.99 -1.63
C LEU A 136 -4.30 -4.99 -1.16
N ASN A 137 -3.07 -5.46 -0.95
CA ASN A 137 -1.94 -4.60 -0.60
C ASN A 137 -1.63 -3.55 -1.69
N GLU A 138 -1.64 -3.94 -2.97
CA GLU A 138 -1.47 -2.97 -4.06
C GLU A 138 -2.62 -1.97 -4.15
N ARG A 139 -3.87 -2.40 -3.90
CA ARG A 139 -5.02 -1.50 -3.82
C ARG A 139 -4.84 -0.47 -2.70
N GLU A 140 -4.42 -0.90 -1.53
CA GLU A 140 -4.17 -0.04 -0.38
C GLU A 140 -3.09 1.01 -0.69
N LYS A 141 -1.95 0.61 -1.27
CA LYS A 141 -0.90 1.52 -1.71
C LYS A 141 -1.38 2.58 -2.72
N LEU A 142 -2.29 2.22 -3.62
CA LEU A 142 -2.88 3.17 -4.56
C LEU A 142 -3.85 4.14 -3.87
N ILE A 143 -4.61 3.67 -2.88
CA ILE A 143 -5.48 4.53 -2.04
C ILE A 143 -4.62 5.51 -1.24
N GLU A 144 -3.51 5.06 -0.65
CA GLU A 144 -2.57 5.94 0.03
C GLU A 144 -2.04 7.06 -0.86
N VAL A 145 -1.77 6.78 -2.15
CA VAL A 145 -1.36 7.83 -3.10
C VAL A 145 -2.45 8.88 -3.25
N LEU A 146 -3.73 8.48 -3.35
CA LEU A 146 -4.86 9.42 -3.43
C LEU A 146 -4.95 10.29 -2.17
N ILE A 147 -4.89 9.68 -0.98
CA ILE A 147 -4.95 10.37 0.30
C ILE A 147 -3.76 11.33 0.45
N SER A 148 -2.55 10.88 0.16
CA SER A 148 -1.33 11.71 0.24
C SER A 148 -1.36 12.87 -0.74
N TRP A 149 -1.88 12.67 -1.96
CA TRP A 149 -2.02 13.72 -2.96
C TRP A 149 -3.04 14.79 -2.50
N VAL A 150 -4.19 14.40 -1.94
CA VAL A 150 -5.15 15.33 -1.33
C VAL A 150 -4.54 16.01 -0.10
N GLY A 151 -3.76 15.28 0.69
CA GLY A 151 -2.96 15.85 1.78
C GLY A 151 -2.02 16.96 1.32
N ASP A 152 -1.39 16.80 0.14
CA ASP A 152 -0.56 17.87 -0.46
C ASP A 152 -1.39 19.09 -0.88
N VAL A 153 -2.63 18.88 -1.38
CA VAL A 153 -3.55 20.01 -1.66
C VAL A 153 -3.86 20.78 -0.37
N VAL A 154 -4.14 20.09 0.75
CA VAL A 154 -4.36 20.72 2.06
C VAL A 154 -3.11 21.48 2.53
N ARG A 155 -1.92 20.88 2.42
CA ARG A 155 -0.64 21.52 2.78
C ARG A 155 -0.40 22.78 1.97
N GLN A 156 -0.67 22.76 0.66
CA GLN A 156 -0.59 23.95 -0.20
C GLN A 156 -1.56 25.03 0.27
N LYS A 157 -2.82 24.69 0.56
CA LYS A 157 -3.82 25.63 1.08
C LYS A 157 -3.39 26.27 2.40
N CYS A 158 -2.71 25.50 3.25
CA CYS A 158 -2.18 25.97 4.55
C CYS A 158 -0.76 26.58 4.45
N SER A 159 -0.20 26.76 3.26
CA SER A 159 1.15 27.29 3.04
C SER A 159 2.27 26.45 3.70
N VAL A 160 2.08 25.16 3.81
CA VAL A 160 3.08 24.21 4.32
C VAL A 160 4.01 23.78 3.20
N ASN A 161 5.32 23.97 3.38
CA ASN A 161 6.32 23.70 2.33
C ASN A 161 6.66 22.22 2.10
N ARG A 162 6.26 21.33 3.02
CA ARG A 162 6.53 19.89 2.90
C ARG A 162 5.44 19.23 2.07
N LEU A 163 5.83 18.58 0.98
CA LEU A 163 4.94 17.81 0.10
C LEU A 163 5.42 16.37 0.00
N ASP A 164 4.47 15.44 -0.11
CA ASP A 164 4.76 14.02 -0.38
C ASP A 164 5.12 13.81 -1.87
N PHE A 165 4.54 14.62 -2.76
CA PHE A 165 4.79 14.61 -4.20
C PHE A 165 5.21 16.00 -4.70
N PRO A 166 6.48 16.42 -4.49
CA PRO A 166 6.98 17.73 -4.91
C PRO A 166 6.87 17.96 -6.42
N SER A 167 6.95 16.91 -7.22
CA SER A 167 6.74 16.94 -8.68
C SER A 167 5.34 17.40 -9.10
N GLU A 168 4.35 17.23 -8.23
CA GLU A 168 2.94 17.61 -8.46
C GLU A 168 2.57 18.96 -7.81
N LYS A 169 3.56 19.74 -7.36
CA LYS A 169 3.37 21.01 -6.64
C LYS A 169 2.43 21.98 -7.36
N ASP A 170 2.66 22.20 -8.66
CA ASP A 170 1.86 23.14 -9.44
C ASP A 170 0.42 22.66 -9.62
N THR A 171 0.24 21.35 -9.70
CA THR A 171 -1.07 20.71 -9.84
C THR A 171 -1.87 20.80 -8.55
N THR A 172 -1.25 20.47 -7.42
CA THR A 172 -1.87 20.53 -6.09
C THR A 172 -2.16 21.97 -5.66
N ALA A 173 -1.27 22.94 -5.98
CA ALA A 173 -1.51 24.36 -5.72
C ALA A 173 -2.73 24.87 -6.48
N ARG A 174 -2.86 24.53 -7.77
CA ARG A 174 -4.04 24.93 -8.58
C ARG A 174 -5.35 24.44 -7.98
N VAL A 175 -5.36 23.21 -7.45
CA VAL A 175 -6.55 22.65 -6.79
C VAL A 175 -6.82 23.35 -5.47
N ALA A 176 -5.78 23.64 -4.69
CA ALA A 176 -5.88 24.36 -3.43
C ALA A 176 -6.46 25.77 -3.63
N ASP A 177 -6.08 26.47 -4.71
CA ASP A 177 -6.60 27.80 -5.04
C ASP A 177 -8.08 27.77 -5.47
N ALA A 178 -8.51 26.70 -6.12
CA ALA A 178 -9.86 26.57 -6.68
C ALA A 178 -10.92 26.12 -5.67
N HIS A 179 -10.54 25.62 -4.49
CA HIS A 179 -11.47 25.03 -3.51
C HIS A 179 -11.26 25.60 -2.11
N GLU A 180 -12.35 25.64 -1.33
CA GLU A 180 -12.28 25.99 0.09
C GLU A 180 -11.73 24.81 0.92
N LEU A 181 -11.04 25.13 2.02
CA LEU A 181 -10.42 24.12 2.88
C LEU A 181 -11.46 23.14 3.46
N SER A 182 -12.63 23.62 3.84
CA SER A 182 -13.74 22.81 4.35
C SER A 182 -14.18 21.74 3.36
N ASP A 183 -14.28 22.09 2.08
CA ASP A 183 -14.70 21.17 1.02
C ASP A 183 -13.64 20.10 0.75
N ILE A 184 -12.36 20.46 0.83
CA ILE A 184 -11.24 19.54 0.67
C ILE A 184 -11.21 18.53 1.82
N LEU A 185 -11.35 19.00 3.07
CA LEU A 185 -11.34 18.14 4.26
C LEU A 185 -12.53 17.18 4.29
N GLN A 186 -13.73 17.63 3.94
CA GLN A 186 -14.90 16.77 3.86
C GLN A 186 -14.74 15.64 2.83
N ARG A 187 -14.09 15.92 1.70
CA ARG A 187 -13.78 14.90 0.68
C ARG A 187 -12.72 13.91 1.16
N MET A 188 -11.74 14.38 1.92
CA MET A 188 -10.69 13.55 2.50
C MET A 188 -11.26 12.55 3.52
N GLU A 189 -12.13 13.00 4.43
CA GLU A 189 -12.83 12.13 5.39
C GLU A 189 -13.62 11.01 4.68
N GLY A 190 -14.26 11.33 3.55
CA GLY A 190 -14.98 10.33 2.74
C GLY A 190 -14.06 9.30 2.07
N MET A 191 -12.77 9.60 1.87
CA MET A 191 -11.80 8.66 1.28
C MET A 191 -11.19 7.72 2.33
N GLU A 192 -11.09 8.11 3.59
CA GLU A 192 -10.62 7.27 4.69
C GLU A 192 -11.61 6.15 5.07
N GLN A 193 -12.85 6.24 4.63
CA GLN A 193 -13.90 5.24 4.88
C GLN A 193 -14.02 4.18 3.77
N LEU A 194 -13.17 4.21 2.73
CA LEU A 194 -13.13 3.27 1.61
C LEU A 194 -12.16 2.11 1.85
#